data_e5ef48a729ea6d15e78decefa4ec4b17
#
_entry.id   e5ef48a729ea6d15e78decefa4ec4b17
#
_cell.length_a   1.000
_cell.length_b   1.000
_cell.length_c   1.000
_cell.angle_alpha   90.00
_cell.angle_beta   90.00
_cell.angle_gamma   90.00
#
_symmetry.space_group_name_H-M   'P 1'
#
loop_
_entity.id
_entity.type
_entity.pdbx_description
1 polymer ?
#
loop_
_entity_poly.entity_id
_entity_poly.type
_entity_poly.pdbx_seq_one_letter_code
_entity_poly.pdbx_strand_id
1 'polypeptide(L)'
;MSKLSDLVPKNKFDTSTINSLMMLSESKLAQILPDLILWIADFNWPIAAELIPILAKYPSSIIPVIKETLEVQQNDTILKYWVISKLIPNLSSVYQLMLIDDIKRIILNPSNSETDEEVVEQAIFLLENIEMLN
;
A
#
# COMPACT_ATOMS: atom_id res chain seq x y z
N MET A 1 20.47 -7.16 -20.51
CA MET A 1 19.05 -7.17 -20.13
C MET A 1 18.87 -6.63 -18.73
N SER A 2 17.89 -5.75 -18.56
CA SER A 2 17.58 -5.22 -17.24
C SER A 2 16.86 -6.28 -16.41
N LYS A 3 17.26 -6.41 -15.15
CA LYS A 3 16.52 -7.21 -14.18
C LYS A 3 15.31 -6.42 -13.70
N LEU A 4 14.26 -7.10 -13.24
CA LEU A 4 13.10 -6.42 -12.66
C LEU A 4 13.50 -5.53 -11.48
N SER A 5 14.47 -5.98 -10.68
CA SER A 5 14.98 -5.19 -9.55
C SER A 5 15.56 -3.84 -9.97
N ASP A 6 16.01 -3.70 -11.21
CA ASP A 6 16.53 -2.42 -11.72
C ASP A 6 15.43 -1.38 -11.88
N LEU A 7 14.17 -1.80 -11.92
CA LEU A 7 13.01 -0.91 -12.04
C LEU A 7 12.54 -0.36 -10.68
N VAL A 8 12.98 -0.95 -9.58
CA VAL A 8 12.66 -0.45 -8.24
C VAL A 8 13.42 0.87 -8.03
N PRO A 9 12.76 1.90 -7.46
CA PRO A 9 13.43 3.17 -7.21
C PRO A 9 14.69 3.00 -6.39
N LYS A 10 15.73 3.78 -6.69
CA LYS A 10 17.01 3.72 -5.98
C LYS A 10 17.10 4.76 -4.88
N ASN A 11 16.26 5.79 -4.95
CA ASN A 11 16.14 6.81 -3.91
C ASN A 11 14.78 7.51 -4.05
N LYS A 12 14.45 8.37 -3.10
CA LYS A 12 13.13 9.01 -3.00
C LYS A 12 12.81 9.97 -4.15
N PHE A 13 13.81 10.36 -4.93
CA PHE A 13 13.63 11.24 -6.09
C PHE A 13 13.66 10.47 -7.41
N ASP A 14 13.87 9.17 -7.37
CA ASP A 14 14.07 8.37 -8.58
C ASP A 14 12.73 8.01 -9.23
N THR A 15 12.31 8.84 -10.19
CA THR A 15 11.09 8.61 -10.98
C THR A 15 11.40 8.08 -12.38
N SER A 16 12.66 7.69 -12.62
CA SER A 16 13.14 7.33 -13.96
C SER A 16 12.49 6.08 -14.55
N THR A 17 12.00 5.17 -13.69
CA THR A 17 11.45 3.89 -14.15
C THR A 17 9.92 3.84 -14.15
N ILE A 18 9.24 4.93 -13.83
CA ILE A 18 7.77 4.94 -13.70
C ILE A 18 7.08 4.44 -14.97
N ASN A 19 7.45 4.93 -16.13
CA ASN A 19 6.83 4.50 -17.38
C ASN A 19 7.05 3.02 -17.66
N SER A 20 8.25 2.52 -17.38
CA SER A 20 8.55 1.09 -17.55
C SER A 20 7.74 0.22 -16.59
N LEU A 21 7.58 0.67 -15.35
CA LEU A 21 6.77 -0.04 -14.35
C LEU A 21 5.30 -0.11 -14.78
N MET A 22 4.76 0.98 -15.33
CA MET A 22 3.38 1.02 -15.81
C MET A 22 3.12 0.03 -16.95
N MET A 23 4.15 -0.34 -17.69
CA MET A 23 4.02 -1.24 -18.85
C MET A 23 4.28 -2.70 -18.52
N LEU A 24 4.67 -3.04 -17.29
CA LEU A 24 4.90 -4.42 -16.91
C LEU A 24 3.61 -5.24 -16.91
N SER A 25 3.73 -6.52 -17.30
CA SER A 25 2.64 -7.47 -17.13
C SER A 25 2.38 -7.72 -15.65
N GLU A 26 1.19 -8.25 -15.34
CA GLU A 26 0.82 -8.56 -13.95
C GLU A 26 1.83 -9.48 -13.28
N SER A 27 2.25 -10.55 -13.96
CA SER A 27 3.16 -11.52 -13.38
C SER A 27 4.54 -10.93 -13.08
N LYS A 28 5.02 -10.02 -13.91
CA LYS A 28 6.31 -9.36 -13.67
C LYS A 28 6.20 -8.32 -12.56
N LEU A 29 5.16 -7.51 -12.59
CA LEU A 29 4.97 -6.48 -11.56
C LEU A 29 4.77 -7.12 -10.18
N ALA A 30 4.01 -8.23 -10.11
CA ALA A 30 3.77 -8.92 -8.85
C ALA A 30 5.06 -9.32 -8.14
N GLN A 31 6.10 -9.64 -8.88
CA GLN A 31 7.38 -10.07 -8.30
C GLN A 31 8.08 -8.96 -7.51
N ILE A 32 7.83 -7.69 -7.85
CA ILE A 32 8.52 -6.57 -7.21
C ILE A 32 7.59 -5.67 -6.40
N LEU A 33 6.29 -6.00 -6.30
CA LEU A 33 5.36 -5.21 -5.48
C LEU A 33 5.80 -5.10 -4.02
N PRO A 34 6.30 -6.17 -3.37
CA PRO A 34 6.77 -6.03 -1.97
C PRO A 34 7.89 -5.01 -1.81
N ASP A 35 8.75 -4.86 -2.81
CA ASP A 35 9.82 -3.87 -2.77
C ASP A 35 9.31 -2.47 -3.10
N LEU A 36 8.36 -2.38 -4.05
CA LEU A 36 7.81 -1.08 -4.46
C LEU A 36 6.98 -0.43 -3.35
N ILE A 37 6.21 -1.22 -2.62
CA ILE A 37 5.32 -0.66 -1.58
C ILE A 37 6.11 0.07 -0.49
N LEU A 38 7.34 -0.34 -0.23
CA LEU A 38 8.17 0.30 0.79
C LEU A 38 8.46 1.77 0.48
N TRP A 39 8.39 2.17 -0.79
CA TRP A 39 8.67 3.53 -1.21
C TRP A 39 7.51 4.50 -0.96
N ILE A 40 6.36 4.04 -0.47
CA ILE A 40 5.30 4.94 -0.01
C ILE A 40 5.31 5.14 1.51
N ALA A 41 6.36 4.68 2.19
CA ALA A 41 6.50 4.82 3.65
C ALA A 41 6.62 6.28 4.10
N ASP A 42 6.96 7.19 3.20
CA ASP A 42 6.86 8.64 3.47
C ASP A 42 6.25 9.29 2.23
N PHE A 43 4.99 9.73 2.35
CA PHE A 43 4.26 10.25 1.22
C PHE A 43 4.72 11.65 0.77
N ASN A 44 5.64 12.25 1.52
CA ASN A 44 6.33 13.48 1.09
C ASN A 44 7.42 13.21 0.05
N TRP A 45 7.84 11.96 -0.12
CA TRP A 45 8.81 11.60 -1.15
C TRP A 45 8.18 11.73 -2.54
N PRO A 46 8.89 12.36 -3.51
CA PRO A 46 8.35 12.52 -4.87
C PRO A 46 7.90 11.21 -5.52
N ILE A 47 8.63 10.11 -5.28
CA ILE A 47 8.31 8.81 -5.87
C ILE A 47 7.00 8.24 -5.33
N ALA A 48 6.63 8.55 -4.09
CA ALA A 48 5.51 7.88 -3.41
C ALA A 48 4.18 8.07 -4.17
N ALA A 49 3.83 9.32 -4.49
CA ALA A 49 2.57 9.60 -5.19
C ALA A 49 2.54 8.94 -6.57
N GLU A 50 3.67 8.89 -7.27
CA GLU A 50 3.74 8.32 -8.61
C GLU A 50 3.63 6.81 -8.61
N LEU A 51 3.96 6.14 -7.49
CA LEU A 51 3.83 4.69 -7.37
C LEU A 51 2.39 4.22 -7.10
N ILE A 52 1.51 5.09 -6.59
CA ILE A 52 0.15 4.69 -6.26
C ILE A 52 -0.60 4.05 -7.46
N PRO A 53 -0.63 4.66 -8.66
CA PRO A 53 -1.30 4.01 -9.80
C PRO A 53 -0.68 2.66 -10.18
N ILE A 54 0.63 2.54 -9.99
CA ILE A 54 1.34 1.30 -10.30
C ILE A 54 0.97 0.21 -9.29
N LEU A 55 0.97 0.54 -8.01
CA LEU A 55 0.62 -0.39 -6.94
C LEU A 55 -0.84 -0.85 -7.06
N ALA A 56 -1.71 0.03 -7.52
CA ALA A 56 -3.14 -0.26 -7.68
C ALA A 56 -3.51 -0.86 -9.04
N LYS A 57 -2.56 -1.01 -9.96
CA LYS A 57 -2.84 -1.40 -11.35
C LYS A 57 -3.47 -2.80 -11.44
N TYR A 58 -2.96 -3.75 -10.66
CA TYR A 58 -3.48 -5.12 -10.61
C TYR A 58 -3.93 -5.42 -9.17
N PRO A 59 -5.16 -5.05 -8.81
CA PRO A 59 -5.60 -5.13 -7.42
C PRO A 59 -5.46 -6.50 -6.78
N SER A 60 -5.75 -7.58 -7.53
CA SER A 60 -5.62 -8.93 -6.98
C SER A 60 -4.18 -9.26 -6.59
N SER A 61 -3.19 -8.63 -7.22
CA SER A 61 -1.78 -8.86 -6.91
C SER A 61 -1.32 -8.06 -5.70
N ILE A 62 -1.87 -6.86 -5.48
CA ILE A 62 -1.45 -6.02 -4.35
C ILE A 62 -2.13 -6.40 -3.03
N ILE A 63 -3.30 -7.04 -3.08
CA ILE A 63 -4.02 -7.42 -1.86
C ILE A 63 -3.17 -8.26 -0.89
N PRO A 64 -2.51 -9.35 -1.33
CA PRO A 64 -1.66 -10.12 -0.41
C PRO A 64 -0.52 -9.29 0.19
N VAL A 65 0.04 -8.36 -0.57
CA VAL A 65 1.12 -7.50 -0.11
C VAL A 65 0.60 -6.54 0.96
N ILE A 66 -0.59 -5.97 0.74
CA ILE A 66 -1.22 -5.09 1.74
C ILE A 66 -1.54 -5.87 3.02
N LYS A 67 -2.11 -7.07 2.90
CA LYS A 67 -2.42 -7.90 4.07
C LYS A 67 -1.18 -8.17 4.92
N GLU A 68 -0.09 -8.53 4.29
CA GLU A 68 1.18 -8.75 4.98
C GLU A 68 1.68 -7.48 5.67
N THR A 69 1.57 -6.33 4.98
CA THR A 69 1.98 -5.04 5.54
C THR A 69 1.17 -4.67 6.78
N LEU A 70 -0.13 -5.00 6.80
CA LEU A 70 -1.03 -4.62 7.88
C LEU A 70 -1.00 -5.60 9.08
N GLU A 71 -0.23 -6.69 9.00
CA GLU A 71 -0.14 -7.65 10.11
C GLU A 71 0.39 -6.97 11.38
N VAL A 72 -0.09 -7.45 12.55
CA VAL A 72 0.24 -6.84 13.84
C VAL A 72 1.73 -6.86 14.13
N GLN A 73 2.44 -7.91 13.69
CA GLN A 73 3.88 -8.04 13.93
C GLN A 73 4.74 -7.19 13.01
N GLN A 74 4.16 -6.56 11.99
CA GLN A 74 4.92 -5.67 11.12
C GLN A 74 5.22 -4.36 11.85
N ASN A 75 6.49 -3.97 11.84
CA ASN A 75 6.97 -2.85 12.63
C ASN A 75 6.96 -1.51 11.88
N ASP A 76 6.78 -1.51 10.56
CA ASP A 76 6.75 -0.28 9.78
C ASP A 76 5.38 0.36 9.85
N THR A 77 5.10 0.98 10.97
CA THR A 77 3.80 1.56 11.29
C THR A 77 3.48 2.78 10.41
N ILE A 78 4.52 3.55 10.05
CA ILE A 78 4.34 4.71 9.17
C ILE A 78 3.93 4.24 7.78
N LEU A 79 4.48 3.13 7.31
CA LEU A 79 4.03 2.52 6.05
C LEU A 79 2.55 2.13 6.13
N LYS A 80 2.11 1.53 7.25
CA LYS A 80 0.70 1.19 7.45
C LYS A 80 -0.19 2.42 7.32
N TYR A 81 0.21 3.53 7.92
CA TYR A 81 -0.51 4.80 7.83
C TYR A 81 -0.76 5.20 6.38
N TRP A 82 0.30 5.21 5.56
CA TRP A 82 0.20 5.65 4.17
C TRP A 82 -0.51 4.64 3.29
N VAL A 83 -0.36 3.34 3.55
CA VAL A 83 -1.12 2.29 2.83
C VAL A 83 -2.62 2.50 3.05
N ILE A 84 -3.03 2.69 4.30
CA ILE A 84 -4.45 2.87 4.63
C ILE A 84 -4.99 4.20 4.08
N SER A 85 -4.22 5.27 4.19
CA SER A 85 -4.71 6.61 3.82
C SER A 85 -4.58 6.91 2.33
N LYS A 86 -3.63 6.31 1.62
CA LYS A 86 -3.33 6.68 0.22
C LYS A 86 -3.46 5.55 -0.79
N LEU A 87 -3.15 4.31 -0.43
CA LEU A 87 -3.21 3.21 -1.39
C LEU A 87 -4.59 2.55 -1.44
N ILE A 88 -5.11 2.10 -0.31
CA ILE A 88 -6.38 1.38 -0.26
C ILE A 88 -7.53 2.20 -0.86
N PRO A 89 -7.64 3.53 -0.61
CA PRO A 89 -8.71 4.32 -1.22
C PRO A 89 -8.69 4.34 -2.75
N ASN A 90 -7.57 4.01 -3.37
CA ASN A 90 -7.45 3.92 -4.84
C ASN A 90 -7.90 2.57 -5.40
N LEU A 91 -8.21 1.59 -4.54
CA LEU A 91 -8.77 0.31 -4.97
C LEU A 91 -10.29 0.41 -5.04
N SER A 92 -10.90 -0.39 -5.93
CA SER A 92 -12.36 -0.44 -5.99
C SER A 92 -12.94 -1.08 -4.73
N SER A 93 -14.23 -0.86 -4.48
CA SER A 93 -14.90 -1.32 -3.26
C SER A 93 -14.80 -2.83 -3.06
N VAL A 94 -14.83 -3.62 -4.14
CA VAL A 94 -14.70 -5.08 -4.07
C VAL A 94 -13.38 -5.46 -3.38
N TYR A 95 -12.29 -4.82 -3.77
CA TYR A 95 -10.97 -5.11 -3.20
C TYR A 95 -10.82 -4.53 -1.80
N GLN A 96 -11.43 -3.38 -1.53
CA GLN A 96 -11.43 -2.82 -0.18
C GLN A 96 -12.13 -3.75 0.80
N LEU A 97 -13.23 -4.38 0.38
CA LEU A 97 -13.95 -5.36 1.21
C LEU A 97 -13.08 -6.56 1.58
N MET A 98 -12.14 -6.94 0.73
CA MET A 98 -11.20 -8.03 1.04
C MET A 98 -10.26 -7.70 2.18
N LEU A 99 -10.11 -6.42 2.52
CA LEU A 99 -9.21 -5.95 3.59
C LEU A 99 -9.96 -5.60 4.88
N ILE A 100 -11.27 -5.79 4.92
CA ILE A 100 -12.11 -5.37 6.05
C ILE A 100 -11.64 -5.97 7.38
N ASP A 101 -11.30 -7.26 7.39
CA ASP A 101 -10.89 -7.92 8.63
C ASP A 101 -9.56 -7.36 9.14
N ASP A 102 -8.65 -7.04 8.24
CA ASP A 102 -7.37 -6.42 8.60
C ASP A 102 -7.57 -5.02 9.18
N ILE A 103 -8.46 -4.24 8.58
CA ILE A 103 -8.80 -2.91 9.04
C ILE A 103 -9.47 -2.98 10.41
N LYS A 104 -10.43 -3.88 10.60
CA LYS A 104 -11.12 -4.07 11.88
C LYS A 104 -10.18 -4.52 13.00
N ARG A 105 -9.20 -5.38 12.68
CA ARG A 105 -8.21 -5.80 13.67
C ARG A 105 -7.46 -4.57 14.21
N ILE A 106 -7.04 -3.67 13.33
CA ILE A 106 -6.32 -2.45 13.73
C ILE A 106 -7.20 -1.59 14.65
N ILE A 107 -8.49 -1.48 14.36
CA ILE A 107 -9.41 -0.65 15.15
C ILE A 107 -9.69 -1.30 16.52
N LEU A 108 -9.95 -2.61 16.52
CA LEU A 108 -10.43 -3.31 17.71
C LEU A 108 -9.31 -3.82 18.60
N ASN A 109 -8.14 -4.07 18.03
CA ASN A 109 -7.03 -4.68 18.75
C ASN A 109 -5.68 -4.18 18.20
N PRO A 110 -5.43 -2.86 18.27
CA PRO A 110 -4.20 -2.29 17.70
C PRO A 110 -2.98 -2.60 18.55
N SER A 111 -1.81 -2.62 17.89
CA SER A 111 -0.55 -2.58 18.61
C SER A 111 -0.32 -1.18 19.18
N ASN A 112 0.63 -1.06 20.11
CA ASN A 112 0.96 0.24 20.70
C ASN A 112 1.42 1.25 19.64
N SER A 113 2.26 0.81 18.70
CA SER A 113 2.76 1.69 17.64
C SER A 113 1.65 2.10 16.68
N GLU A 114 0.69 1.23 16.38
CA GLU A 114 -0.47 1.58 15.56
C GLU A 114 -1.31 2.67 16.20
N THR A 115 -1.43 2.66 17.52
CA THR A 115 -2.12 3.71 18.26
C THR A 115 -1.30 5.00 18.27
N ASP A 116 -0.01 4.91 18.57
CA ASP A 116 0.88 6.07 18.71
C ASP A 116 1.06 6.83 17.38
N GLU A 117 1.05 6.13 16.25
CA GLU A 117 1.28 6.73 14.93
C GLU A 117 -0.03 7.03 14.19
N GLU A 118 -1.14 7.07 14.89
CA GLU A 118 -2.45 7.46 14.35
C GLU A 118 -2.98 6.52 13.25
N VAL A 119 -2.51 5.27 13.22
CA VAL A 119 -2.98 4.28 12.23
C VAL A 119 -4.44 3.93 12.51
N VAL A 120 -4.83 3.87 13.79
CA VAL A 120 -6.20 3.55 14.20
C VAL A 120 -7.18 4.57 13.61
N GLU A 121 -6.87 5.86 13.69
CA GLU A 121 -7.72 6.93 13.16
C GLU A 121 -7.91 6.80 11.65
N GLN A 122 -6.84 6.47 10.93
CA GLN A 122 -6.92 6.25 9.49
C GLN A 122 -7.75 5.01 9.16
N ALA A 123 -7.64 3.95 9.96
CA ALA A 123 -8.43 2.74 9.77
C ALA A 123 -9.92 3.01 10.00
N ILE A 124 -10.28 3.79 11.02
CA ILE A 124 -11.67 4.18 11.29
C ILE A 124 -12.24 5.00 10.13
N PHE A 125 -11.48 5.98 9.65
CA PHE A 125 -11.90 6.82 8.52
C PHE A 125 -12.12 5.97 7.27
N LEU A 126 -11.21 5.05 6.98
CA LEU A 126 -11.33 4.16 5.83
C LEU A 126 -12.55 3.26 5.95
N LEU A 127 -12.78 2.66 7.13
CA LEU A 127 -13.92 1.77 7.34
C LEU A 127 -15.24 2.52 7.15
N GLU A 128 -15.36 3.74 7.65
CA GLU A 128 -16.54 4.58 7.46
C GLU A 128 -16.81 4.81 5.97
N ASN A 129 -15.77 5.10 5.19
CA ASN A 129 -15.91 5.30 3.75
C ASN A 129 -16.33 4.03 3.03
N ILE A 130 -15.80 2.87 3.42
CA ILE A 130 -16.17 1.58 2.83
C ILE A 130 -17.66 1.29 3.13
N GLU A 131 -18.10 1.50 4.36
CA GLU A 131 -19.47 1.25 4.77
C GLU A 131 -20.44 2.18 4.04
N MET A 132 -20.07 3.43 3.80
CA MET A 132 -20.91 4.38 3.07
C MET A 132 -21.09 4.00 1.60
N LEU A 133 -20.13 3.32 0.99
CA LEU A 133 -20.18 2.92 -0.42
C LEU A 133 -20.92 1.59 -0.63
N ASN A 134 -21.19 0.89 0.43
CA ASN A 134 -21.87 -0.39 0.41
C ASN A 134 -23.13 -0.33 1.30
#